data_ecaa00d63edaf83491531585368e3dc5
#
_entry.id   ecaa00d63edaf83491531585368e3dc5
#
_cell.length_a   1.000
_cell.length_b   1.000
_cell.length_c   1.000
_cell.angle_alpha   90.00
_cell.angle_beta   90.00
_cell.angle_gamma   90.00
#
_symmetry.space_group_name_H-M   'P 1'
#
loop_
_entity.id
_entity.type
_entity.pdbx_description
1 polymer ?
#
loop_
_entity_poly.entity_id
_entity_poly.type
_entity_poly.pdbx_seq_one_letter_code
_entity_poly.pdbx_strand_id
1 'polypeptide(L)'
;MRGVDTHVLVRLVTRDDRKQVAAAESFVSKGAWVSALVLMEATWVLTAVYDLTHAEIATAIDMLLHLRDLTLHESDSVAAALEQYRNRPALGFPDCLILETARKAGHLPLGTFDRNLSKLDGAEGL
;
A
#
# COMPACT_ATOMS: atom_id res chain seq x y z
N MET A 1 12.97 -13.51 8.64
CA MET A 1 12.83 -12.03 8.47
C MET A 1 11.77 -11.53 9.44
N ARG A 2 12.03 -10.41 10.07
CA ARG A 2 11.11 -9.87 11.07
C ARG A 2 10.07 -8.96 10.43
N GLY A 3 8.86 -8.92 10.99
CA GLY A 3 7.80 -8.05 10.52
C GLY A 3 7.87 -6.65 11.12
N VAL A 4 7.24 -5.68 10.45
CA VAL A 4 7.10 -4.31 10.96
C VAL A 4 5.63 -3.94 11.10
N ASP A 5 5.37 -3.04 12.04
CA ASP A 5 4.05 -2.47 12.26
C ASP A 5 3.89 -1.18 11.44
N THR A 6 2.67 -0.68 11.42
CA THR A 6 2.23 0.45 10.61
C THR A 6 3.11 1.69 10.75
N HIS A 7 3.41 2.12 11.98
CA HIS A 7 4.14 3.36 12.18
C HIS A 7 5.62 3.28 11.80
N VAL A 8 6.17 2.08 11.65
CA VAL A 8 7.50 1.93 11.04
C VAL A 8 7.47 2.44 9.60
N LEU A 9 6.46 2.04 8.84
CA LEU A 9 6.28 2.54 7.46
C LEU A 9 6.01 4.04 7.43
N VAL A 10 5.13 4.51 8.32
CA VAL A 10 4.79 5.93 8.40
C VAL A 10 6.05 6.77 8.65
N ARG A 11 6.92 6.34 9.55
CA ARG A 11 8.17 7.06 9.82
C ARG A 11 9.15 7.01 8.65
N LEU A 12 9.22 5.91 7.94
CA LEU A 12 10.07 5.81 6.75
C LEU A 12 9.62 6.77 5.64
N VAL A 13 8.31 6.99 5.54
CA VAL A 13 7.73 7.89 4.53
C VAL A 13 7.80 9.35 4.94
N THR A 14 7.30 9.68 6.14
CA THR A 14 7.15 11.07 6.59
C THR A 14 8.43 11.66 7.15
N ARG A 15 9.26 10.84 7.78
CA ARG A 15 10.54 11.22 8.38
C ARG A 15 10.42 12.39 9.36
N ASP A 16 9.28 12.48 10.02
CA ASP A 16 8.92 13.60 10.90
C ASP A 16 9.42 13.47 12.35
N ASP A 17 9.98 12.33 12.71
CA ASP A 17 10.56 12.08 14.03
C ASP A 17 11.93 11.46 13.84
N ARG A 18 12.97 12.26 14.03
CA ARG A 18 14.36 11.86 13.75
C ARG A 18 14.77 10.58 14.48
N LYS A 19 14.37 10.46 15.74
CA LYS A 19 14.71 9.32 16.58
C LYS A 19 14.03 8.05 16.11
N GLN A 20 12.74 8.16 15.82
CA GLN A 20 11.95 7.02 15.32
C GLN A 20 12.38 6.62 13.91
N VAL A 21 12.71 7.57 13.05
CA VAL A 21 13.24 7.27 11.71
C VAL A 21 14.54 6.47 11.81
N ALA A 22 15.45 6.89 12.68
CA ALA A 22 16.72 6.17 12.89
C ALA A 22 16.48 4.75 13.38
N ALA A 23 15.55 4.58 14.32
CA ALA A 23 15.17 3.25 14.83
C ALA A 23 14.55 2.38 13.75
N ALA A 24 13.65 2.96 12.95
CA ALA A 24 13.00 2.26 11.84
C ALA A 24 14.02 1.81 10.79
N GLU A 25 14.91 2.69 10.39
CA GLU A 25 15.95 2.38 9.42
C GLU A 25 16.91 1.30 9.93
N SER A 26 17.29 1.38 11.19
CA SER A 26 18.15 0.37 11.82
C SER A 26 17.48 -1.01 11.84
N PHE A 27 16.19 -1.05 12.19
CA PHE A 27 15.45 -2.30 12.22
C PHE A 27 15.33 -2.91 10.82
N VAL A 28 14.97 -2.09 9.83
CA VAL A 28 14.74 -2.54 8.45
C VAL A 28 16.05 -2.94 7.77
N SER A 29 17.19 -2.36 8.16
CA SER A 29 18.49 -2.63 7.54
C SER A 29 18.90 -4.11 7.56
N LYS A 30 18.33 -4.89 8.46
CA LYS A 30 18.59 -6.34 8.58
C LYS A 30 17.56 -7.19 7.84
N GLY A 31 16.75 -6.57 7.01
CA GLY A 31 15.64 -7.20 6.30
C GLY A 31 14.37 -7.21 7.14
N ALA A 32 13.29 -6.72 6.57
CA ALA A 32 11.99 -6.66 7.24
C ALA A 32 10.86 -6.96 6.26
N TRP A 33 9.77 -7.49 6.80
CA TRP A 33 8.60 -7.91 6.04
C TRP A 33 7.38 -7.09 6.45
N VAL A 34 6.56 -6.74 5.44
CA VAL A 34 5.34 -5.94 5.62
C VAL A 34 4.14 -6.75 5.16
N SER A 35 3.16 -6.92 6.04
CA SER A 35 1.89 -7.54 5.67
C SER A 35 1.03 -6.58 4.83
N ALA A 36 0.08 -7.14 4.08
CA ALA A 36 -0.88 -6.32 3.36
C ALA A 36 -1.72 -5.45 4.30
N LEU A 37 -2.06 -5.97 5.48
CA LEU A 37 -2.82 -5.23 6.50
C LEU A 37 -2.06 -3.99 6.95
N VAL A 38 -0.78 -4.12 7.22
CA VAL A 38 0.07 -3.00 7.64
C VAL A 38 0.18 -1.96 6.52
N LEU A 39 0.38 -2.41 5.29
CA LEU A 39 0.47 -1.49 4.16
C LEU A 39 -0.83 -0.71 3.98
N MET A 40 -1.98 -1.37 4.07
CA MET A 40 -3.29 -0.71 3.95
C MET A 40 -3.52 0.30 5.08
N GLU A 41 -3.19 -0.07 6.30
CA GLU A 41 -3.31 0.85 7.44
C GLU A 41 -2.38 2.05 7.29
N ALA A 42 -1.15 1.82 6.83
CA ALA A 42 -0.19 2.90 6.60
C ALA A 42 -0.71 3.90 5.55
N THR A 43 -1.29 3.42 4.44
CA THR A 43 -1.86 4.31 3.43
C THR A 43 -3.03 5.12 4.00
N TRP A 44 -3.85 4.51 4.86
CA TRP A 44 -4.94 5.21 5.53
C TRP A 44 -4.40 6.31 6.45
N VAL A 45 -3.40 6.02 7.27
CA VAL A 45 -2.77 7.00 8.18
C VAL A 45 -2.16 8.15 7.38
N LEU A 46 -1.42 7.84 6.32
CA LEU A 46 -0.79 8.86 5.47
C LEU A 46 -1.83 9.78 4.82
N THR A 47 -2.98 9.25 4.46
CA THR A 47 -4.06 10.03 3.86
C THR A 47 -4.83 10.83 4.91
N ALA A 48 -5.27 10.18 5.99
CA ALA A 48 -6.19 10.77 6.96
C ALA A 48 -5.48 11.69 7.97
N VAL A 49 -4.27 11.34 8.40
CA VAL A 49 -3.53 12.07 9.43
C VAL A 49 -2.54 13.05 8.82
N TYR A 50 -1.80 12.62 7.78
CA TYR A 50 -0.76 13.44 7.16
C TYR A 50 -1.24 14.19 5.92
N ASP A 51 -2.46 13.93 5.49
CA ASP A 51 -3.10 14.63 4.38
C ASP A 51 -2.31 14.55 3.06
N LEU A 52 -1.66 13.43 2.83
CA LEU A 52 -0.94 13.21 1.58
C LEU A 52 -1.91 13.12 0.40
N THR A 53 -1.53 13.72 -0.71
CA THR A 53 -2.31 13.68 -1.94
C THR A 53 -2.23 12.30 -2.60
N HIS A 54 -3.11 12.07 -3.58
CA HIS A 54 -3.10 10.85 -4.39
C HIS A 54 -1.71 10.58 -4.98
N ALA A 55 -1.08 11.60 -5.57
CA ALA A 55 0.25 11.47 -6.14
C ALA A 55 1.33 11.19 -5.09
N GLU A 56 1.22 11.82 -3.92
CA GLU A 56 2.17 11.59 -2.83
C GLU A 56 2.06 10.19 -2.24
N ILE A 57 0.85 9.65 -2.14
CA ILE A 57 0.63 8.26 -1.72
C ILE A 57 1.26 7.31 -2.75
N ALA A 58 1.06 7.56 -4.04
CA ALA A 58 1.67 6.72 -5.10
C ALA A 58 3.19 6.71 -4.99
N THR A 59 3.79 7.88 -4.77
CA THR A 59 5.24 8.00 -4.59
C THR A 59 5.72 7.24 -3.37
N ALA A 60 4.97 7.32 -2.27
CA ALA A 60 5.32 6.61 -1.03
C ALA A 60 5.30 5.09 -1.22
N ILE A 61 4.25 4.56 -1.87
CA ILE A 61 4.14 3.12 -2.13
C ILE A 61 5.27 2.65 -3.05
N ASP A 62 5.56 3.42 -4.09
CA ASP A 62 6.64 3.11 -5.01
C ASP A 62 7.99 3.05 -4.29
N MET A 63 8.24 4.01 -3.41
CA MET A 63 9.45 4.03 -2.58
C MET A 63 9.54 2.77 -1.71
N LEU A 64 8.44 2.39 -1.05
CA LEU A 64 8.41 1.19 -0.20
C LEU A 64 8.64 -0.09 -1.00
N LEU A 65 8.07 -0.19 -2.22
CA LEU A 65 8.27 -1.32 -3.12
C LEU A 65 9.74 -1.51 -3.52
N HIS A 66 10.48 -0.41 -3.65
CA HIS A 66 11.86 -0.42 -4.13
C HIS A 66 12.89 -0.30 -3.01
N LEU A 67 12.45 -0.24 -1.75
CA LEU A 67 13.36 -0.17 -0.62
C LEU A 67 14.04 -1.53 -0.44
N ARG A 68 15.36 -1.55 -0.58
CA ARG A 68 16.19 -2.76 -0.70
C ARG A 68 15.94 -3.81 0.37
N ASP A 69 15.83 -3.36 1.62
CA ASP A 69 15.77 -4.28 2.77
C ASP A 69 14.34 -4.52 3.27
N LEU A 70 13.34 -4.00 2.55
CA LEU A 70 11.93 -4.14 2.89
C LEU A 70 11.23 -5.02 1.87
N THR A 71 10.57 -6.07 2.35
CA THR A 71 9.81 -6.99 1.50
C THR A 71 8.32 -6.83 1.79
N LEU A 72 7.58 -6.37 0.79
CA LEU A 72 6.12 -6.28 0.88
C LEU A 72 5.52 -7.64 0.50
N HIS A 73 4.60 -8.14 1.33
CA HIS A 73 3.90 -9.37 1.03
C HIS A 73 3.15 -9.23 -0.30
N GLU A 74 3.27 -10.23 -1.17
CA GLU A 74 2.64 -10.19 -2.50
C GLU A 74 2.99 -8.90 -3.24
N SER A 75 4.27 -8.60 -3.33
CA SER A 75 4.76 -7.35 -3.93
C SER A 75 4.31 -7.15 -5.37
N ASP A 76 4.09 -8.24 -6.13
CA ASP A 76 3.53 -8.19 -7.47
C ASP A 76 2.08 -7.66 -7.48
N SER A 77 1.25 -8.06 -6.52
CA SER A 77 -0.11 -7.54 -6.36
C SER A 77 -0.08 -6.05 -5.95
N VAL A 78 0.86 -5.66 -5.09
CA VAL A 78 1.04 -4.27 -4.70
C VAL A 78 1.44 -3.42 -5.92
N ALA A 79 2.37 -3.91 -6.74
CA ALA A 79 2.78 -3.20 -7.96
C ALA A 79 1.62 -3.05 -8.95
N ALA A 80 0.82 -4.10 -9.15
CA ALA A 80 -0.35 -4.05 -10.02
C ALA A 80 -1.41 -3.08 -9.47
N ALA A 81 -1.63 -3.09 -8.16
CA ALA A 81 -2.56 -2.17 -7.50
C ALA A 81 -2.08 -0.71 -7.64
N LEU A 82 -0.78 -0.47 -7.52
CA LEU A 82 -0.21 0.86 -7.69
C LEU A 82 -0.44 1.38 -9.11
N GLU A 83 -0.29 0.53 -10.12
CA GLU A 83 -0.56 0.91 -11.51
C GLU A 83 -2.02 1.31 -11.71
N GLN A 84 -2.97 0.53 -11.17
CA GLN A 84 -4.39 0.88 -11.19
C GLN A 84 -4.65 2.21 -10.48
N TYR A 85 -4.07 2.36 -9.30
CA TYR A 85 -4.25 3.54 -8.46
C TYR A 85 -3.77 4.81 -9.16
N ARG A 86 -2.60 4.76 -9.81
CA ARG A 86 -2.05 5.92 -10.52
C ARG A 86 -2.98 6.44 -11.60
N ASN A 87 -3.69 5.54 -12.27
CA ASN A 87 -4.57 5.88 -13.40
C ASN A 87 -6.01 6.17 -12.98
N ARG A 88 -6.33 6.08 -11.69
CA ARG A 88 -7.70 6.20 -11.18
C ARG A 88 -7.74 7.13 -9.96
N PRO A 89 -7.73 8.45 -10.18
CA PRO A 89 -7.70 9.39 -9.04
C PRO A 89 -8.93 9.32 -8.12
N ALA A 90 -10.02 8.71 -8.58
CA ALA A 90 -11.23 8.52 -7.77
C ALA A 90 -11.16 7.32 -6.83
N LEU A 91 -10.13 6.46 -6.94
CA LEU A 91 -9.98 5.27 -6.11
C LEU A 91 -8.90 5.46 -5.06
N GLY A 92 -9.13 4.90 -3.87
CA GLY A 92 -8.10 4.75 -2.87
C GLY A 92 -7.20 3.55 -3.20
N PHE A 93 -5.96 3.57 -2.72
CA PHE A 93 -5.06 2.45 -2.91
C PHE A 93 -5.60 1.13 -2.33
N PRO A 94 -6.23 1.13 -1.13
CA PRO A 94 -6.81 -0.10 -0.58
C PRO A 94 -7.80 -0.78 -1.53
N ASP A 95 -8.64 -0.02 -2.23
CA ASP A 95 -9.60 -0.58 -3.18
C ASP A 95 -8.89 -1.32 -4.32
N CYS A 96 -7.84 -0.72 -4.83
CA CYS A 96 -7.04 -1.33 -5.89
C CYS A 96 -6.34 -2.61 -5.41
N LEU A 97 -5.82 -2.59 -4.19
CA LEU A 97 -5.15 -3.75 -3.62
C LEU A 97 -6.13 -4.89 -3.33
N ILE A 98 -7.34 -4.57 -2.88
CA ILE A 98 -8.40 -5.58 -2.69
C ILE A 98 -8.68 -6.31 -4.00
N LEU A 99 -8.84 -5.58 -5.10
CA LEU A 99 -9.09 -6.18 -6.41
C LEU A 99 -7.92 -7.06 -6.87
N GLU A 100 -6.70 -6.55 -6.76
CA GLU A 100 -5.53 -7.32 -7.22
C GLU A 100 -5.25 -8.53 -6.33
N THR A 101 -5.57 -8.45 -5.04
CA THR A 101 -5.49 -9.60 -4.13
C THR A 101 -6.48 -10.69 -4.54
N ALA A 102 -7.73 -10.31 -4.85
CA ALA A 102 -8.74 -11.24 -5.33
C ALA A 102 -8.33 -11.87 -6.67
N ARG A 103 -7.79 -11.05 -7.57
CA ARG A 103 -7.30 -11.52 -8.88
C ARG A 103 -6.21 -12.58 -8.72
N LYS A 104 -5.22 -12.30 -7.89
CA LYS A 104 -4.11 -13.24 -7.68
C LYS A 104 -4.57 -14.54 -7.04
N ALA A 105 -5.52 -14.47 -6.14
CA ALA A 105 -6.09 -15.65 -5.47
C ALA A 105 -7.03 -16.45 -6.37
N GLY A 106 -7.40 -15.94 -7.55
CA GLY A 106 -8.26 -16.63 -8.49
C GLY A 106 -9.74 -16.48 -8.19
N HIS A 107 -10.14 -15.43 -7.49
CA HIS A 107 -11.52 -15.21 -7.03
C HIS A 107 -12.15 -13.98 -7.68
N LEU A 108 -12.25 -13.98 -9.00
CA LEU A 108 -12.95 -12.95 -9.75
C LEU A 108 -14.30 -13.48 -10.26
N PRO A 109 -15.31 -12.61 -10.48
CA PRO A 109 -15.25 -11.16 -10.28
C PRO A 109 -15.32 -10.77 -8.82
N LEU A 110 -14.72 -9.62 -8.49
CA LEU A 110 -14.86 -8.99 -7.18
C LEU A 110 -16.16 -8.21 -7.14
N GLY A 111 -17.09 -8.59 -6.26
CA GLY A 111 -18.34 -7.86 -6.09
C GLY A 111 -18.12 -6.58 -5.29
N THR A 112 -18.68 -5.47 -5.76
CA THR A 112 -18.55 -4.18 -5.07
C THR A 112 -19.76 -3.29 -5.29
N PHE A 113 -20.06 -2.47 -4.29
CA PHE A 113 -21.05 -1.39 -4.44
C PHE A 113 -20.39 -0.06 -4.84
N ASP A 114 -19.06 0.01 -4.86
CA ASP A 114 -18.33 1.22 -5.26
C ASP A 114 -18.38 1.37 -6.78
N ARG A 115 -18.95 2.50 -7.24
CA ARG A 115 -19.13 2.75 -8.68
C ARG A 115 -17.80 2.88 -9.42
N ASN A 116 -16.80 3.47 -8.79
CA ASN A 116 -15.50 3.68 -9.43
C ASN A 116 -14.73 2.38 -9.51
N LEU A 117 -14.75 1.58 -8.45
CA LEU A 117 -14.10 0.27 -8.45
C LEU A 117 -14.76 -0.68 -9.45
N SER A 118 -16.10 -0.63 -9.58
CA SER A 118 -16.84 -1.50 -10.50
C SER A 118 -16.46 -1.33 -11.98
N LYS A 119 -15.82 -0.22 -12.32
CA LYS A 119 -15.38 0.06 -13.69
C LYS A 119 -14.08 -0.64 -14.06
N LEU A 120 -13.37 -1.17 -13.09
CA LEU A 120 -12.12 -1.88 -13.35
C LEU A 120 -12.39 -3.30 -13.84
N ASP A 121 -11.53 -3.78 -14.71
CA ASP A 121 -11.57 -5.16 -15.19
C ASP A 121 -11.43 -6.12 -14.00
N GLY A 122 -12.32 -7.09 -13.92
CA GLY A 122 -12.35 -8.06 -12.82
C GLY A 122 -13.27 -7.67 -11.67
N ALA A 123 -13.82 -6.46 -11.65
CA ALA A 123 -14.81 -6.03 -10.66
C ALA A 123 -16.23 -6.10 -11.24
N GLU A 124 -17.19 -6.35 -10.38
CA GLU A 124 -18.61 -6.39 -10.76
C GLU A 124 -19.41 -5.53 -9.80
N GLY A 125 -20.11 -4.53 -10.35
CA GLY A 125 -21.00 -3.68 -9.58
C GLY A 125 -22.28 -4.43 -9.19
N LEU A 126 -22.66 -4.29 -7.94
CA LEU A 126 -23.86 -4.94 -7.40
C LEU A 126 -25.02 -3.96 -7.29
#